data_d0b90eeb0462572aed7c9b9464dfd823
#
_entry.id   d0b90eeb0462572aed7c9b9464dfd823
#
_cell.length_a   1.000
_cell.length_b   1.000
_cell.length_c   1.000
_cell.angle_alpha   90.00
_cell.angle_beta   90.00
_cell.angle_gamma   90.00
#
_symmetry.space_group_name_H-M   'P 1'
#
loop_
_entity.id
_entity.type
_entity.pdbx_description
1 polymer ?
#
loop_
_entity_poly.entity_id
_entity_poly.type
_entity_poly.pdbx_seq_one_letter_code
_entity_poly.pdbx_strand_id
1 'polypeptide(L)'
;MARSYILLIEDNPDDAFLASRIIGKVCSEEIIVARDGEEASELLQRMAENSSYLQIRLVLLDLKLPKINGIAVLETIRAHALLSGLAVAVLTSSDNDLDQERCRQLGVVDYIFKPMTAERLQRVLAHNEES
;
A
#
# COMPACT_ATOMS: atom_id res chain seq x y z
N MET A 1 5.06 13.88 -18.69
CA MET A 1 5.40 12.85 -17.71
C MET A 1 4.12 12.25 -17.14
N ALA A 2 4.09 10.96 -16.97
CA ALA A 2 2.95 10.30 -16.37
C ALA A 2 2.82 10.71 -14.89
N ARG A 3 1.59 10.89 -14.42
CA ARG A 3 1.34 11.08 -13.00
C ARG A 3 1.66 9.80 -12.27
N SER A 4 2.15 9.93 -11.05
CA SER A 4 2.37 8.81 -10.15
C SER A 4 1.39 8.88 -9.00
N TYR A 5 1.05 7.72 -8.48
CA TYR A 5 0.09 7.59 -7.38
C TYR A 5 0.70 6.84 -6.22
N ILE A 6 0.30 7.23 -5.03
CA ILE A 6 0.45 6.41 -3.82
C ILE A 6 -0.96 5.92 -3.49
N LEU A 7 -1.15 4.61 -3.43
CA LEU A 7 -2.42 4.02 -3.03
C LEU A 7 -2.36 3.68 -1.56
N LEU A 8 -3.24 4.28 -0.77
CA LEU A 8 -3.32 4.05 0.67
C LEU A 8 -4.61 3.27 0.96
N ILE A 9 -4.47 2.08 1.52
CA ILE A 9 -5.60 1.22 1.87
C ILE A 9 -5.71 1.22 3.39
N GLU A 10 -6.67 1.99 3.92
CA GLU A 10 -6.80 2.25 5.35
C GLU A 10 -8.25 2.58 5.68
N ASP A 11 -8.84 1.86 6.63
CA ASP A 11 -10.24 2.06 7.02
C ASP A 11 -10.44 3.13 8.09
N ASN A 12 -9.43 3.36 8.92
CA ASN A 12 -9.54 4.34 10.01
C ASN A 12 -9.28 5.75 9.48
N PRO A 13 -10.29 6.66 9.57
CA PRO A 13 -10.12 8.01 9.01
C PRO A 13 -8.98 8.81 9.62
N ASP A 14 -8.73 8.65 10.92
CA ASP A 14 -7.65 9.36 11.60
C ASP A 14 -6.29 8.86 11.13
N ASP A 15 -6.14 7.54 11.00
CA ASP A 15 -4.89 6.94 10.51
C ASP A 15 -4.66 7.31 9.05
N ALA A 16 -5.72 7.32 8.23
CA ALA A 16 -5.62 7.73 6.83
C ALA A 16 -5.18 9.19 6.71
N PHE A 17 -5.75 10.05 7.55
CA PHE A 17 -5.37 11.47 7.58
C PHE A 17 -3.90 11.66 7.95
N LEU A 18 -3.46 10.97 9.01
CA LEU A 18 -2.07 11.07 9.46
C LEU A 18 -1.10 10.55 8.40
N ALA A 19 -1.40 9.40 7.81
CA ALA A 19 -0.58 8.83 6.74
C ALA A 19 -0.52 9.76 5.53
N SER A 20 -1.65 10.32 5.14
CA SER A 20 -1.71 11.25 4.00
C SER A 20 -0.86 12.49 4.24
N ARG A 21 -0.85 13.01 5.47
CA ARG A 21 0.01 14.15 5.80
C ARG A 21 1.48 13.81 5.67
N ILE A 22 1.89 12.64 6.13
CA ILE A 22 3.28 12.19 6.03
C ILE A 22 3.66 12.01 4.55
N ILE A 23 2.80 11.38 3.77
CA ILE A 23 3.02 11.19 2.33
C ILE A 23 3.20 12.55 1.65
N GLY A 24 2.33 13.51 1.94
CA GLY A 24 2.39 14.84 1.34
C GLY A 24 3.65 15.63 1.70
N LYS A 25 4.29 15.31 2.83
CA LYS A 25 5.56 15.94 3.20
C LYS A 25 6.76 15.32 2.48
N VAL A 26 6.63 14.08 2.06
CA VAL A 26 7.75 13.31 1.51
C VAL A 26 7.77 13.34 -0.01
N CYS A 27 6.61 13.33 -0.64
CA CYS A 27 6.54 13.26 -2.09
C CYS A 27 5.35 14.07 -2.64
N SER A 28 5.34 14.27 -3.94
CA SER A 28 4.31 15.06 -4.63
C SER A 28 3.30 14.20 -5.39
N GLU A 29 3.38 12.88 -5.29
CA GLU A 29 2.44 11.99 -5.96
C GLU A 29 1.01 12.21 -5.43
N GLU A 30 0.04 11.93 -6.28
CA GLU A 30 -1.37 11.98 -5.91
C GLU A 30 -1.68 10.80 -4.99
N ILE A 31 -2.41 11.05 -3.91
CA ILE A 31 -2.78 10.01 -2.96
C ILE A 31 -4.20 9.55 -3.26
N ILE A 32 -4.36 8.26 -3.45
CA ILE A 32 -5.68 7.63 -3.62
C ILE A 32 -5.92 6.79 -2.37
N VAL A 33 -7.06 7.01 -1.71
CA VAL A 33 -7.39 6.29 -0.48
C VAL A 33 -8.52 5.30 -0.77
N ALA A 34 -8.29 4.03 -0.45
CA ALA A 34 -9.33 3.00 -0.42
C ALA A 34 -9.59 2.67 1.05
N ARG A 35 -10.84 2.60 1.46
CA ARG A 35 -11.23 2.53 2.87
C ARG A 35 -11.51 1.13 3.37
N ASP A 36 -11.53 0.15 2.49
CA ASP A 36 -11.65 -1.26 2.87
C ASP A 36 -11.09 -2.12 1.75
N GLY A 37 -11.01 -3.43 2.01
CA GLY A 37 -10.43 -4.36 1.05
C GLY A 37 -11.26 -4.51 -0.22
N GLU A 38 -12.58 -4.42 -0.11
CA GLU A 38 -13.46 -4.50 -1.27
C GLU A 38 -13.26 -3.30 -2.19
N GLU A 39 -13.26 -2.09 -1.63
CA GLU A 39 -12.99 -0.87 -2.39
C GLU A 39 -11.62 -0.90 -3.05
N ALA A 40 -10.60 -1.38 -2.31
CA ALA A 40 -9.26 -1.52 -2.85
C ALA A 40 -9.22 -2.49 -4.02
N SER A 41 -9.90 -3.63 -3.89
CA SER A 41 -9.92 -4.65 -4.95
C SER A 41 -10.61 -4.13 -6.21
N GLU A 42 -11.72 -3.43 -6.06
CA GLU A 42 -12.44 -2.84 -7.19
C GLU A 42 -11.59 -1.77 -7.88
N LEU A 43 -10.93 -0.92 -7.11
CA LEU A 43 -10.07 0.13 -7.63
C LEU A 43 -8.89 -0.48 -8.41
N LEU A 44 -8.22 -1.46 -7.83
CA LEU A 44 -7.08 -2.10 -8.47
C LEU A 44 -7.49 -2.82 -9.75
N GLN A 45 -8.69 -3.44 -9.77
CA GLN A 45 -9.19 -4.08 -10.98
C GLN A 45 -9.40 -3.05 -12.09
N ARG A 46 -10.00 -1.90 -11.79
CA ARG A 46 -10.17 -0.83 -12.77
C ARG A 46 -8.82 -0.30 -13.26
N MET A 47 -7.86 -0.14 -12.36
CA MET A 47 -6.52 0.35 -12.72
C MET A 47 -5.76 -0.67 -13.57
N ALA A 48 -6.01 -1.97 -13.37
CA ALA A 48 -5.45 -3.00 -14.23
C ALA A 48 -6.06 -2.92 -15.64
N GLU A 49 -7.37 -2.72 -15.71
CA GLU A 49 -8.07 -2.65 -17.00
C GLU A 49 -7.68 -1.45 -17.85
N ASN A 50 -7.45 -0.29 -17.23
CA ASN A 50 -7.09 0.93 -17.95
C ASN A 50 -5.59 1.21 -17.95
N SER A 51 -4.80 0.28 -17.47
CA SER A 51 -3.32 0.36 -17.40
C SER A 51 -2.77 1.43 -16.45
N SER A 52 -3.62 2.08 -15.66
CA SER A 52 -3.13 3.10 -14.72
C SER A 52 -2.36 2.50 -13.55
N TYR A 53 -2.44 1.17 -13.32
CA TYR A 53 -1.61 0.49 -12.31
C TYR A 53 -0.12 0.74 -12.55
N LEU A 54 0.29 1.02 -13.79
CA LEU A 54 1.67 1.32 -14.13
C LEU A 54 2.17 2.61 -13.48
N GLN A 55 1.25 3.46 -13.02
CA GLN A 55 1.56 4.73 -12.39
C GLN A 55 1.54 4.66 -10.87
N ILE A 56 1.23 3.50 -10.29
CA ILE A 56 1.28 3.33 -8.84
C ILE A 56 2.74 3.16 -8.42
N ARG A 57 3.24 4.13 -7.66
CA ARG A 57 4.60 4.09 -7.15
C ARG A 57 4.72 3.16 -5.94
N LEU A 58 3.69 3.18 -5.08
CA LEU A 58 3.70 2.40 -3.85
C LEU A 58 2.27 2.17 -3.39
N VAL A 59 1.99 0.98 -2.88
CA VAL A 59 0.75 0.67 -2.15
C VAL A 59 1.10 0.60 -0.67
N LEU A 60 0.43 1.40 0.15
CA LEU A 60 0.51 1.32 1.61
C LEU A 60 -0.75 0.63 2.10
N LEU A 61 -0.59 -0.50 2.75
CA LEU A 61 -1.69 -1.41 3.07
C LEU A 61 -1.77 -1.68 4.56
N ASP A 62 -2.91 -1.36 5.18
CA ASP A 62 -3.20 -1.82 6.53
C ASP A 62 -3.71 -3.25 6.48
N LEU A 63 -3.29 -4.08 7.43
CA LEU A 63 -3.75 -5.46 7.53
C LEU A 63 -5.10 -5.59 8.22
N LYS A 64 -5.43 -4.66 9.12
CA LYS A 64 -6.67 -4.72 9.90
C LYS A 64 -7.79 -3.95 9.19
N LEU A 65 -8.33 -4.56 8.14
CA LEU A 65 -9.42 -3.96 7.37
C LEU A 65 -10.74 -4.67 7.67
N PRO A 66 -11.87 -3.96 7.60
CA PRO A 66 -13.17 -4.61 7.69
C PRO A 66 -13.45 -5.43 6.43
N LYS A 67 -14.33 -6.41 6.53
CA LYS A 67 -14.81 -7.29 5.44
C LYS A 67 -13.72 -8.20 4.89
N ILE A 68 -12.65 -7.66 4.32
CA ILE A 68 -11.56 -8.43 3.71
C ILE A 68 -10.27 -8.07 4.44
N ASN A 69 -9.61 -9.07 5.01
CA ASN A 69 -8.31 -8.90 5.68
C ASN A 69 -7.27 -8.37 4.68
N GLY A 70 -6.39 -7.48 5.14
CA GLY A 70 -5.36 -6.89 4.30
C GLY A 70 -4.43 -7.92 3.66
N ILE A 71 -4.15 -9.03 4.35
CA ILE A 71 -3.33 -10.11 3.76
C ILE A 71 -4.04 -10.70 2.54
N ALA A 72 -5.36 -10.84 2.58
CA ALA A 72 -6.12 -11.34 1.43
C ALA A 72 -6.01 -10.36 0.25
N VAL A 73 -6.02 -9.06 0.51
CA VAL A 73 -5.81 -8.04 -0.53
C VAL A 73 -4.41 -8.20 -1.13
N LEU A 74 -3.40 -8.37 -0.29
CA LEU A 74 -2.01 -8.58 -0.74
C LEU A 74 -1.88 -9.84 -1.59
N GLU A 75 -2.50 -10.93 -1.16
CA GLU A 75 -2.50 -12.19 -1.92
C GLU A 75 -3.15 -12.00 -3.29
N THR A 76 -4.24 -11.25 -3.35
CA THR A 76 -4.92 -10.94 -4.61
C THR A 76 -4.01 -10.14 -5.55
N ILE A 77 -3.29 -9.15 -5.03
CA ILE A 77 -2.33 -8.38 -5.82
C ILE A 77 -1.26 -9.30 -6.39
N ARG A 78 -0.68 -10.15 -5.56
CA ARG A 78 0.42 -11.03 -5.99
C ARG A 78 -0.02 -12.11 -6.97
N ALA A 79 -1.29 -12.53 -6.92
CA ALA A 79 -1.84 -13.52 -7.83
C ALA A 79 -2.31 -12.93 -9.17
N HIS A 80 -2.46 -11.61 -9.25
CA HIS A 80 -2.96 -10.96 -10.46
C HIS A 80 -1.84 -10.77 -11.47
N ALA A 81 -2.07 -11.19 -12.72
CA ALA A 81 -1.04 -11.17 -13.77
C ALA A 81 -0.41 -9.78 -13.98
N LEU A 82 -1.20 -8.72 -13.89
CA LEU A 82 -0.70 -7.36 -14.13
C LEU A 82 -0.24 -6.66 -12.85
N LEU A 83 -0.82 -6.98 -11.70
CA LEU A 83 -0.56 -6.27 -10.45
C LEU A 83 0.56 -6.90 -9.62
N SER A 84 0.98 -8.09 -9.97
CA SER A 84 1.90 -8.89 -9.13
C SER A 84 3.22 -8.21 -8.81
N GLY A 85 3.66 -7.28 -9.65
CA GLY A 85 4.91 -6.55 -9.44
C GLY A 85 4.81 -5.26 -8.65
N LEU A 86 3.60 -4.90 -8.20
CA LEU A 86 3.43 -3.64 -7.45
C LEU A 86 4.24 -3.66 -6.16
N ALA A 87 4.89 -2.53 -5.86
CA ALA A 87 5.56 -2.35 -4.58
C ALA A 87 4.49 -2.15 -3.51
N VAL A 88 4.51 -2.99 -2.49
CA VAL A 88 3.57 -2.91 -1.36
C VAL A 88 4.37 -2.81 -0.07
N ALA A 89 4.09 -1.79 0.73
CA ALA A 89 4.55 -1.68 2.10
C ALA A 89 3.33 -1.82 3.02
N VAL A 90 3.49 -2.57 4.10
CA VAL A 90 2.42 -2.74 5.08
C VAL A 90 2.57 -1.65 6.15
N LEU A 91 1.45 -1.01 6.49
CA LEU A 91 1.39 0.01 7.54
C LEU A 91 0.29 -0.40 8.52
N THR A 92 0.67 -0.91 9.68
CA THR A 92 -0.31 -1.54 10.57
C THR A 92 0.09 -1.40 12.04
N SER A 93 -0.88 -1.60 12.92
CA SER A 93 -0.64 -1.75 14.35
C SER A 93 -0.48 -3.21 14.77
N SER A 94 -0.59 -4.15 13.83
CA SER A 94 -0.45 -5.58 14.13
C SER A 94 1.01 -5.97 14.35
N ASP A 95 1.29 -6.60 15.48
CA ASP A 95 2.61 -7.14 15.79
C ASP A 95 2.62 -8.69 15.70
N ASN A 96 1.64 -9.27 15.05
CA ASN A 96 1.50 -10.72 14.91
C ASN A 96 2.63 -11.27 14.03
N ASP A 97 3.41 -12.20 14.58
CA ASP A 97 4.57 -12.77 13.88
C ASP A 97 4.18 -13.54 12.62
N LEU A 98 3.03 -14.22 12.63
CA LEU A 98 2.55 -14.96 11.47
C LEU A 98 2.19 -14.00 10.33
N ASP A 99 1.58 -12.88 10.66
CA ASP A 99 1.25 -11.85 9.66
C ASP A 99 2.52 -11.26 9.06
N GLN A 100 3.52 -10.96 9.87
CA GLN A 100 4.79 -10.43 9.39
C GLN A 100 5.48 -11.43 8.46
N GLU A 101 5.52 -12.70 8.85
CA GLU A 101 6.14 -13.75 8.04
C GLU A 101 5.39 -13.93 6.72
N ARG A 102 4.05 -13.92 6.75
CA ARG A 102 3.26 -14.04 5.53
C ARG A 102 3.51 -12.86 4.58
N CYS A 103 3.56 -11.65 5.11
CA CYS A 103 3.86 -10.46 4.31
C CYS A 103 5.24 -10.56 3.69
N ARG A 104 6.24 -11.04 4.44
CA ARG A 104 7.58 -11.24 3.92
C ARG A 104 7.57 -12.21 2.76
N GLN A 105 6.86 -13.33 2.90
CA GLN A 105 6.71 -14.32 1.82
C GLN A 105 6.05 -13.74 0.58
N LEU A 106 5.15 -12.79 0.77
CA LEU A 106 4.45 -12.12 -0.31
C LEU A 106 5.22 -10.90 -0.87
N GLY A 107 6.47 -10.74 -0.44
CA GLY A 107 7.38 -9.79 -1.04
C GLY A 107 7.09 -8.32 -0.77
N VAL A 108 6.58 -7.98 0.42
CA VAL A 108 6.40 -6.57 0.77
C VAL A 108 7.76 -5.89 0.86
N VAL A 109 7.82 -4.62 0.47
CA VAL A 109 9.08 -3.87 0.51
C VAL A 109 9.43 -3.42 1.91
N ASP A 110 8.45 -3.29 2.79
CA ASP A 110 8.66 -2.98 4.20
C ASP A 110 7.42 -3.32 5.01
N TYR A 111 7.60 -3.52 6.31
CA TYR A 111 6.52 -3.75 7.28
C TYR A 111 6.67 -2.67 8.35
N ILE A 112 5.76 -1.70 8.33
CA ILE A 112 5.86 -0.49 9.13
C ILE A 112 4.82 -0.52 10.24
N PHE A 113 5.28 -0.40 11.50
CA PHE A 113 4.35 -0.24 12.61
C PHE A 113 3.88 1.22 12.69
N LYS A 114 2.59 1.41 12.89
CA LYS A 114 2.03 2.74 13.09
C LYS A 114 2.56 3.36 14.39
N PRO A 115 2.80 4.67 14.40
CA PRO A 115 2.66 5.62 13.30
C PRO A 115 3.87 5.61 12.36
N MET A 116 3.61 5.81 11.07
CA MET A 116 4.67 5.94 10.08
C MET A 116 5.36 7.29 10.22
N THR A 117 6.69 7.30 10.11
CA THR A 117 7.46 8.55 10.10
C THR A 117 7.85 8.94 8.69
N ALA A 118 8.14 10.22 8.49
CA ALA A 118 8.62 10.71 7.20
C ALA A 118 9.91 10.03 6.78
N GLU A 119 10.85 9.84 7.72
CA GLU A 119 12.12 9.18 7.43
C GLU A 119 11.91 7.74 6.96
N ARG A 120 10.98 7.01 7.59
CA ARG A 120 10.70 5.63 7.19
C ARG A 120 10.15 5.58 5.77
N LEU A 121 9.22 6.46 5.45
CA LEU A 121 8.64 6.52 4.11
C LEU A 121 9.69 6.93 3.08
N GLN A 122 10.55 7.89 3.40
CA GLN A 122 11.63 8.29 2.50
C GLN A 122 12.52 7.11 2.15
N ARG A 123 12.88 6.28 3.14
CA ARG A 123 13.72 5.11 2.90
C ARG A 123 13.03 4.08 2.01
N VAL A 124 11.74 3.85 2.24
CA VAL A 124 10.96 2.91 1.41
C VAL A 124 10.94 3.36 -0.04
N LEU A 125 10.65 4.64 -0.28
CA LEU A 125 10.56 5.18 -1.63
C LEU A 125 11.93 5.20 -2.32
N ALA A 126 12.97 5.58 -1.61
CA ALA A 126 14.33 5.62 -2.15
C ALA A 126 14.81 4.22 -2.53
N HIS A 127 14.60 3.24 -1.66
CA HIS A 127 14.98 1.84 -1.92
C HIS A 127 14.25 1.29 -3.14
N ASN A 128 12.98 1.60 -3.25
CA ASN A 128 12.15 1.11 -4.34
C ASN A 128 12.59 1.70 -5.70
N GLU A 129 13.07 2.94 -5.71
CA GLU A 129 13.57 3.59 -6.93
C GLU A 129 14.90 3.01 -7.40
N GLU A 130 15.68 2.46 -6.50
CA GLU A 130 16.99 1.87 -6.81
C GLU A 130 16.90 0.46 -7.40
N SER A 131 15.76 -0.18 -7.29
CA SER A 131 15.60 -1.57 -7.73
C SER A 131 15.14 -1.74 -9.18
#